data_3bc58ec8f3e9b44b2d95659a21622a54
#
_entry.id   3bc58ec8f3e9b44b2d95659a21622a54
#
_cell.length_a   1.000
_cell.length_b   1.000
_cell.length_c   1.000
_cell.angle_alpha   90.00
_cell.angle_beta   90.00
_cell.angle_gamma   90.00
#
_symmetry.space_group_name_H-M   'P 1'
#
loop_
_entity.id
_entity.type
_entity.pdbx_description
1 polymer ?
#
loop_
_entity_poly.entity_id
_entity_poly.type
_entity_poly.pdbx_seq_one_letter_code
_entity_poly.pdbx_strand_id
1 'polypeptide(L)'
;MSKDYKYLFVSIKPEFTEKILSKEKSIELRKVRPHVVSGDYVIIYASAPVMGVVGIARVKHIIEMKPSELWEKYSTRLGIDKQRFDDYYNGLSRAVGIELDSVRPLSSPISLTELR
;
A
#
# COMPACT_ATOMS: atom_id res chain seq x y z
N MET A 1 -0.45 23.67 18.45
CA MET A 1 0.40 23.47 17.26
C MET A 1 -0.23 22.46 16.34
N SER A 2 -0.34 22.80 15.09
CA SER A 2 -0.79 21.84 14.10
C SER A 2 0.36 20.88 13.77
N LYS A 3 0.01 19.64 13.54
CA LYS A 3 0.97 18.62 13.13
C LYS A 3 0.94 18.50 11.63
N ASP A 4 2.09 18.60 11.00
CA ASP A 4 2.20 18.44 9.57
C ASP A 4 2.28 16.97 9.21
N TYR A 5 1.35 16.51 8.38
CA TYR A 5 1.35 15.16 7.86
C TYR A 5 1.91 15.12 6.46
N LYS A 6 2.58 14.03 6.14
CA LYS A 6 3.00 13.77 4.78
C LYS A 6 1.97 12.93 4.06
N TYR A 7 1.97 13.02 2.74
CA TYR A 7 1.09 12.25 1.88
C TYR A 7 1.96 11.46 0.92
N LEU A 8 1.85 10.15 0.96
CA LEU A 8 2.56 9.26 0.04
C LEU A 8 1.63 8.83 -1.08
N PHE A 9 1.98 9.18 -2.30
CA PHE A 9 1.23 8.75 -3.48
C PHE A 9 1.78 7.39 -3.91
N VAL A 10 0.92 6.37 -3.94
CA VAL A 10 1.32 5.01 -4.28
C VAL A 10 0.49 4.49 -5.44
N SER A 11 1.17 4.12 -6.53
CA SER A 11 0.55 3.51 -7.69
C SER A 11 0.51 2.00 -7.49
N ILE A 12 -0.68 1.44 -7.53
CA ILE A 12 -0.93 0.04 -7.18
C ILE A 12 -1.82 -0.57 -8.26
N LYS A 13 -1.56 -1.84 -8.61
CA LYS A 13 -2.40 -2.56 -9.58
C LYS A 13 -3.84 -2.65 -9.08
N PRO A 14 -4.85 -2.53 -9.99
CA PRO A 14 -6.25 -2.55 -9.58
C PRO A 14 -6.66 -3.76 -8.75
N GLU A 15 -6.14 -4.95 -9.05
CA GLU A 15 -6.48 -6.12 -8.24
C GLU A 15 -6.09 -5.95 -6.77
N PHE A 16 -4.99 -5.25 -6.51
CA PHE A 16 -4.54 -5.01 -5.12
C PHE A 16 -5.25 -3.82 -4.49
N THR A 17 -5.56 -2.77 -5.27
CA THR A 17 -6.34 -1.66 -4.73
C THR A 17 -7.72 -2.14 -4.29
N GLU A 18 -8.36 -3.02 -5.07
CA GLU A 18 -9.64 -3.60 -4.70
C GLU A 18 -9.56 -4.33 -3.36
N LYS A 19 -8.49 -5.10 -3.16
CA LYS A 19 -8.29 -5.83 -1.90
C LYS A 19 -8.03 -4.90 -0.73
N ILE A 20 -7.32 -3.80 -0.95
CA ILE A 20 -7.12 -2.79 0.10
C ILE A 20 -8.45 -2.15 0.47
N LEU A 21 -9.25 -1.75 -0.52
CA LEU A 21 -10.51 -1.08 -0.28
C LEU A 21 -11.54 -2.01 0.38
N SER A 22 -11.50 -3.31 0.07
CA SER A 22 -12.35 -4.32 0.69
C SER A 22 -11.84 -4.80 2.05
N LYS A 23 -10.65 -4.35 2.44
CA LYS A 23 -9.97 -4.72 3.69
C LYS A 23 -9.44 -6.16 3.73
N GLU A 24 -9.38 -6.83 2.60
CA GLU A 24 -8.72 -8.13 2.50
C GLU A 24 -7.20 -8.00 2.58
N LYS A 25 -6.68 -6.84 2.12
CA LYS A 25 -5.26 -6.53 2.15
C LYS A 25 -5.06 -5.30 3.01
N SER A 26 -4.29 -5.42 4.08
CA SER A 26 -4.01 -4.29 4.98
C SER A 26 -2.53 -3.90 5.00
N ILE A 27 -1.69 -4.58 4.25
CA ILE A 27 -0.26 -4.27 4.14
C ILE A 27 0.09 -4.15 2.66
N GLU A 28 0.58 -2.96 2.28
CA GLU A 28 1.07 -2.72 0.93
C GLU A 28 2.56 -3.02 0.87
N LEU A 29 2.97 -3.86 -0.08
CA LEU A 29 4.35 -4.31 -0.19
C LEU A 29 5.18 -3.36 -1.04
N ARG A 30 6.36 -3.00 -0.54
CA ARG A 30 7.32 -2.15 -1.22
C ARG A 30 8.71 -2.77 -1.11
N LYS A 31 9.60 -2.41 -2.03
CA LYS A 31 11.00 -2.85 -2.00
C LYS A 31 11.88 -1.84 -1.25
N VAL A 32 11.48 -0.59 -1.25
CA VAL A 32 12.23 0.52 -0.65
C VAL A 32 11.35 1.20 0.39
N ARG A 33 11.94 1.50 1.54
CA ARG A 33 11.23 2.17 2.61
C ARG A 33 10.83 3.58 2.20
N PRO A 34 9.54 3.93 2.28
CA PRO A 34 9.09 5.29 1.98
C PRO A 34 9.43 6.24 3.11
N HIS A 35 9.47 7.54 2.80
CA HIS A 35 9.76 8.59 3.78
C HIS A 35 8.49 9.07 4.49
N VAL A 36 7.76 8.13 5.09
CA VAL A 36 6.56 8.41 5.87
C VAL A 36 6.64 7.68 7.19
N VAL A 37 5.85 8.13 8.15
CA VAL A 37 5.79 7.54 9.50
C VAL A 37 4.33 7.30 9.88
N SER A 38 4.12 6.60 11.00
CA SER A 38 2.78 6.36 11.54
C SER A 38 2.00 7.67 11.65
N GLY A 39 0.78 7.66 11.15
CA GLY A 39 -0.10 8.82 11.14
C GLY A 39 -0.10 9.59 9.83
N ASP A 40 0.91 9.38 8.97
CA ASP A 40 0.90 9.98 7.64
C ASP A 40 -0.16 9.32 6.76
N TYR A 41 -0.39 9.89 5.57
CA TYR A 41 -1.44 9.42 4.66
C TYR A 41 -0.88 8.74 3.45
N VAL A 42 -1.66 7.81 2.89
CA VAL A 42 -1.37 7.18 1.61
C VAL A 42 -2.51 7.52 0.66
N ILE A 43 -2.16 8.10 -0.49
CA ILE A 43 -3.09 8.32 -1.58
C ILE A 43 -2.99 7.10 -2.49
N ILE A 44 -4.06 6.33 -2.58
CA ILE A 44 -4.09 5.06 -3.29
C ILE A 44 -4.52 5.32 -4.74
N TYR A 45 -3.57 5.17 -5.65
CA TYR A 45 -3.80 5.32 -7.08
C TYR A 45 -3.83 3.95 -7.74
N ALA A 46 -4.93 3.65 -8.43
CA ALA A 46 -5.03 2.41 -9.20
C ALA A 46 -4.43 2.63 -10.58
N SER A 47 -3.43 1.81 -10.93
CA SER A 47 -2.77 1.90 -12.24
C SER A 47 -3.71 1.44 -13.36
N ALA A 48 -3.20 1.44 -14.60
CA ALA A 48 -4.01 1.03 -15.76
C ALA A 48 -4.71 -0.32 -15.52
N PRO A 49 -5.96 -0.50 -15.97
CA PRO A 49 -6.73 0.43 -16.82
C PRO A 49 -7.52 1.50 -16.07
N VAL A 50 -7.54 1.49 -14.74
CA VAL A 50 -8.34 2.45 -13.96
C VAL A 50 -7.78 3.86 -14.04
N MET A 51 -6.47 4.00 -13.80
CA MET A 51 -5.75 5.27 -13.90
C MET A 51 -6.38 6.41 -13.08
N GLY A 52 -6.63 6.15 -11.80
CA GLY A 52 -7.24 7.14 -10.93
C GLY A 52 -7.01 6.86 -9.45
N VAL A 53 -7.14 7.92 -8.64
CA VAL A 53 -7.14 7.79 -7.19
C VAL A 53 -8.44 7.13 -6.77
N VAL A 54 -8.33 6.04 -6.02
CA VAL A 54 -9.48 5.23 -5.61
C VAL A 54 -9.73 5.25 -4.12
N GLY A 55 -8.80 5.76 -3.35
CA GLY A 55 -8.97 5.82 -1.89
C GLY A 55 -7.83 6.51 -1.20
N ILE A 56 -8.00 6.70 0.10
CA ILE A 56 -7.00 7.29 1.00
C ILE A 56 -6.95 6.41 2.24
N ALA A 57 -5.76 6.24 2.80
CA ALA A 57 -5.56 5.50 4.04
C ALA A 57 -4.56 6.21 4.92
N ARG A 58 -4.46 5.77 6.19
CA ARG A 58 -3.42 6.23 7.10
C ARG A 58 -2.33 5.17 7.20
N VAL A 59 -1.10 5.61 7.36
CA VAL A 59 0.00 4.73 7.71
C VAL A 59 -0.13 4.38 9.18
N LYS A 60 -0.36 3.11 9.49
CA LYS A 60 -0.37 2.65 10.86
C LYS A 60 1.05 2.36 11.33
N HIS A 61 1.82 1.70 10.47
CA HIS A 61 3.16 1.25 10.83
C HIS A 61 3.95 0.91 9.57
N ILE A 62 5.25 1.15 9.58
CA ILE A 62 6.16 0.68 8.52
C ILE A 62 6.87 -0.55 9.05
N ILE A 63 6.71 -1.66 8.34
CA ILE A 63 7.30 -2.95 8.69
C ILE A 63 8.49 -3.17 7.78
N GLU A 64 9.64 -3.55 8.35
CA GLU A 64 10.83 -3.86 7.57
C GLU A 64 11.50 -5.08 8.15
N MET A 65 11.61 -6.13 7.36
CA MET A 65 12.19 -7.40 7.79
C MET A 65 12.58 -8.24 6.59
N LYS A 66 13.12 -9.43 6.82
CA LYS A 66 13.40 -10.36 5.73
C LYS A 66 12.09 -10.77 5.06
N PRO A 67 12.08 -11.00 3.74
CA PRO A 67 10.87 -11.45 3.05
C PRO A 67 10.24 -12.70 3.69
N SER A 68 11.05 -13.68 4.05
CA SER A 68 10.54 -14.92 4.68
C SER A 68 9.85 -14.64 6.00
N GLU A 69 10.37 -13.71 6.80
CA GLU A 69 9.75 -13.34 8.07
C GLU A 69 8.44 -12.59 7.85
N LEU A 70 8.41 -11.71 6.86
CA LEU A 70 7.20 -10.96 6.53
C LEU A 70 6.08 -11.91 6.10
N TRP A 71 6.41 -12.87 5.26
CA TRP A 71 5.44 -13.88 4.84
C TRP A 71 4.93 -14.69 6.03
N GLU A 72 5.85 -15.18 6.85
CA GLU A 72 5.49 -16.03 8.00
C GLU A 72 4.55 -15.30 8.96
N LYS A 73 4.81 -14.03 9.24
CA LYS A 73 4.02 -13.27 10.19
C LYS A 73 2.72 -12.71 9.64
N TYR A 74 2.69 -12.35 8.36
CA TYR A 74 1.62 -11.50 7.84
C TYR A 74 0.96 -11.99 6.56
N SER A 75 1.22 -13.24 6.13
CA SER A 75 0.74 -13.73 4.83
C SER A 75 -0.75 -13.51 4.58
N THR A 76 -1.58 -13.64 5.62
CA THR A 76 -3.03 -13.46 5.48
C THR A 76 -3.46 -12.02 5.23
N ARG A 77 -2.56 -11.07 5.42
CA ARG A 77 -2.85 -9.64 5.30
C ARG A 77 -2.22 -9.00 4.07
N LEU A 78 -1.48 -9.78 3.27
CA LEU A 78 -0.70 -9.26 2.15
C LEU A 78 -1.48 -9.23 0.83
N GLY A 79 -2.55 -9.99 0.74
CA GLY A 79 -3.40 -9.99 -0.45
C GLY A 79 -2.73 -10.49 -1.71
N ILE A 80 -1.70 -11.32 -1.60
CA ILE A 80 -0.91 -11.83 -2.72
C ILE A 80 -0.57 -13.29 -2.43
N ASP A 81 -0.49 -14.10 -3.48
CA ASP A 81 -0.08 -15.49 -3.32
C ASP A 81 1.43 -15.60 -3.13
N LYS A 82 1.86 -16.77 -2.64
CA LYS A 82 3.26 -17.00 -2.29
C LYS A 82 4.20 -16.88 -3.48
N GLN A 83 3.79 -17.40 -4.64
CA GLN A 83 4.63 -17.37 -5.84
C GLN A 83 4.91 -15.94 -6.27
N ARG A 84 3.88 -15.10 -6.32
CA ARG A 84 4.04 -13.70 -6.72
C ARG A 84 4.81 -12.90 -5.68
N PHE A 85 4.63 -13.23 -4.39
CA PHE A 85 5.40 -12.63 -3.31
C PHE A 85 6.89 -12.95 -3.47
N ASP A 86 7.21 -14.22 -3.71
CA ASP A 86 8.60 -14.66 -3.88
C ASP A 86 9.23 -14.00 -5.12
N ASP A 87 8.49 -13.92 -6.22
CA ASP A 87 8.97 -13.27 -7.44
C ASP A 87 9.25 -11.78 -7.19
N TYR A 88 8.37 -11.11 -6.46
CA TYR A 88 8.51 -9.70 -6.17
C TYR A 88 9.79 -9.39 -5.37
N TYR A 89 10.10 -10.22 -4.39
CA TYR A 89 11.26 -10.02 -3.53
C TYR A 89 12.49 -10.85 -3.94
N ASN A 90 12.45 -11.48 -5.11
CA ASN A 90 13.56 -12.32 -5.57
C ASN A 90 14.87 -11.55 -5.57
N GLY A 91 15.90 -12.12 -4.91
CA GLY A 91 17.21 -11.50 -4.80
C GLY A 91 17.34 -10.38 -3.78
N LEU A 92 16.27 -10.06 -3.04
CA LEU A 92 16.29 -9.01 -2.03
C LEU A 92 16.35 -9.61 -0.63
N SER A 93 17.14 -9.01 0.23
CA SER A 93 17.28 -9.44 1.63
C SER A 93 16.32 -8.74 2.57
N ARG A 94 15.68 -7.66 2.12
CA ARG A 94 14.74 -6.87 2.95
C ARG A 94 13.45 -6.65 2.20
N ALA A 95 12.36 -6.75 2.93
CA ALA A 95 11.01 -6.43 2.45
C ALA A 95 10.44 -5.32 3.30
N VAL A 96 9.63 -4.46 2.67
CA VAL A 96 8.97 -3.36 3.35
C VAL A 96 7.47 -3.53 3.21
N GLY A 97 6.76 -3.39 4.32
CA GLY A 97 5.30 -3.38 4.33
C GLY A 97 4.80 -2.08 4.91
N ILE A 98 3.87 -1.44 4.22
CA ILE A 98 3.16 -0.29 4.77
C ILE A 98 1.86 -0.81 5.34
N GLU A 99 1.77 -0.88 6.66
CA GLU A 99 0.54 -1.28 7.32
C GLU A 99 -0.43 -0.11 7.30
N LEU A 100 -1.63 -0.35 6.74
CA LEU A 100 -2.63 0.67 6.52
C LEU A 100 -3.80 0.51 7.48
N ASP A 101 -4.38 1.64 7.90
CA ASP A 101 -5.66 1.66 8.58
C ASP A 101 -6.48 2.83 8.07
N SER A 102 -7.70 2.98 8.61
CA SER A 102 -8.60 4.09 8.27
C SER A 102 -8.76 4.25 6.76
N VAL A 103 -8.90 3.13 6.06
CA VAL A 103 -9.05 3.12 4.61
C VAL A 103 -10.39 3.73 4.23
N ARG A 104 -10.37 4.74 3.36
CA ARG A 104 -11.56 5.42 2.87
C ARG A 104 -11.63 5.31 1.35
N PRO A 105 -12.50 4.45 0.82
CA PRO A 105 -12.71 4.38 -0.63
C PRO A 105 -13.38 5.66 -1.13
N LEU A 106 -13.02 6.07 -2.35
CA LEU A 106 -13.75 7.13 -3.04
C LEU A 106 -14.95 6.52 -3.77
N SER A 107 -16.01 7.29 -3.95
CA SER A 107 -17.20 6.82 -4.65
C SER A 107 -16.94 6.52 -6.13
N SER A 108 -15.98 7.23 -6.72
CA SER A 108 -15.50 6.97 -8.07
C SER A 108 -14.05 7.41 -8.18
N PRO A 109 -13.26 6.79 -9.09
CA PRO A 109 -11.87 7.19 -9.26
C PRO A 109 -11.73 8.64 -9.72
N ILE A 110 -10.67 9.31 -9.24
CA ILE A 110 -10.35 10.68 -9.65
C ILE A 110 -9.07 10.61 -10.47
N SER A 111 -9.12 11.02 -11.73
CA SER A 111 -7.95 11.03 -12.60
C SER A 111 -6.94 12.08 -12.15
N LEU A 112 -5.67 11.92 -12.53
CA LEU A 112 -4.65 12.92 -12.23
C LEU A 112 -4.96 14.25 -12.92
N THR A 113 -5.60 14.23 -14.06
CA THR A 113 -6.03 15.43 -14.77
C THR A 113 -7.02 16.23 -13.93
N GLU A 114 -7.95 15.55 -13.26
CA GLU A 114 -8.95 16.21 -12.41
C GLU A 114 -8.34 16.81 -11.16
N LEU A 115 -7.16 16.32 -10.74
CA LEU A 115 -6.48 16.79 -9.54
C LEU A 115 -5.65 18.06 -9.78
N ARG A 116 -5.50 18.48 -11.01
CA ARG A 116 -4.69 19.65 -11.35
C ARG A 116 -5.50 20.95 -11.36
#